data_96b8368aa6ce5273648cd36b77e97382
#
_entry.id   96b8368aa6ce5273648cd36b77e97382
#
_cell.length_a   1.000
_cell.length_b   1.000
_cell.length_c   1.000
_cell.angle_alpha   90.00
_cell.angle_beta   90.00
_cell.angle_gamma   90.00
#
_symmetry.space_group_name_H-M   'P 1'
#
loop_
_entity.id
_entity.type
_entity.pdbx_description
1 polymer ?
#
loop_
_entity_poly.entity_id
_entity_poly.type
_entity_poly.pdbx_seq_one_letter_code
_entity_poly.pdbx_strand_id
1 'polypeptide(L)'
;MKKTAYIVFFLCFLLLLVGCGQKNDDVLHLGLNATIVEIDASNNILYVADLGSSEVFGGRCAIDCKDLIEDEEIIYVDYETHELSIIQFSDLVVGDAVIINAYEKNLNVADDSPLNVEQIQLATQRLEPPDNEE
;
A
#
# COMPACT_ATOMS: atom_id res chain seq x y z
N MET A 1 18.70 22.81 50.44
CA MET A 1 18.94 21.53 49.74
C MET A 1 17.68 20.84 49.23
N LYS A 2 16.52 20.97 49.88
CA LYS A 2 15.27 20.38 49.37
C LYS A 2 14.75 21.03 48.08
N LYS A 3 15.01 22.33 47.86
CA LYS A 3 14.57 23.04 46.66
C LYS A 3 15.29 22.62 45.38
N THR A 4 16.55 22.20 45.47
CA THR A 4 17.35 21.74 44.33
C THR A 4 16.90 20.37 43.83
N ALA A 5 16.46 19.49 44.74
CA ALA A 5 15.94 18.17 44.39
C ALA A 5 14.60 18.26 43.61
N TYR A 6 13.75 19.21 43.98
CA TYR A 6 12.48 19.43 43.26
C TYR A 6 12.68 20.00 41.84
N ILE A 7 13.65 20.88 41.67
CA ILE A 7 13.99 21.48 40.38
C ILE A 7 14.55 20.40 39.44
N VAL A 8 15.42 19.52 39.92
CA VAL A 8 15.98 18.43 39.16
C VAL A 8 14.90 17.41 38.78
N PHE A 9 14.00 17.11 39.71
CA PHE A 9 12.89 16.20 39.48
C PHE A 9 11.89 16.76 38.43
N PHE A 10 11.59 18.06 38.54
CA PHE A 10 10.70 18.73 37.56
C PHE A 10 11.33 18.83 36.20
N LEU A 11 12.64 19.06 36.11
CA LEU A 11 13.39 19.10 34.86
C LEU A 11 13.42 17.72 34.18
N CYS A 12 13.61 16.63 34.95
CA CYS A 12 13.55 15.26 34.45
C CYS A 12 12.15 14.88 33.95
N PHE A 13 11.11 15.37 34.62
CA PHE A 13 9.73 15.14 34.22
C PHE A 13 9.38 15.85 32.90
N LEU A 14 9.91 17.07 32.71
CA LEU A 14 9.77 17.82 31.45
C LEU A 14 10.47 17.13 30.28
N LEU A 15 11.62 16.49 30.51
CA LEU A 15 12.36 15.76 29.50
C LEU A 15 11.62 14.47 29.02
N LEU A 16 10.83 13.88 29.92
CA LEU A 16 10.01 12.72 29.57
C LEU A 16 8.82 13.06 28.67
N LEU A 17 8.34 14.32 28.73
CA LEU A 17 7.22 14.77 27.89
C LEU A 17 7.65 15.10 26.44
N VAL A 18 8.93 15.36 26.21
CA VAL A 18 9.45 15.69 24.87
C VAL A 18 9.65 14.44 24.00
N GLY A 19 9.74 13.26 24.62
CA GLY A 19 9.93 11.99 23.90
C GLY A 19 8.70 11.42 23.20
N CYS A 20 7.50 11.98 23.44
CA CYS A 20 6.24 11.44 22.87
C CYS A 20 5.75 12.22 21.64
N GLY A 21 6.55 13.13 21.07
CA GLY A 21 6.12 14.03 20.00
C GLY A 21 6.63 13.70 18.61
N GLN A 22 7.18 12.51 18.36
CA GLN A 22 7.51 12.12 17.00
C GLN A 22 6.24 11.73 16.26
N LYS A 23 5.70 12.67 15.49
CA LYS A 23 4.71 12.35 14.48
C LYS A 23 5.41 11.54 13.40
N ASN A 24 5.13 10.26 13.34
CA ASN A 24 5.31 9.51 12.12
C ASN A 24 4.30 10.07 11.12
N ASP A 25 4.76 10.92 10.20
CA ASP A 25 3.93 11.45 9.10
C ASP A 25 3.62 10.37 8.05
N ASP A 26 3.90 9.10 8.37
CA ASP A 26 3.78 7.96 7.48
C ASP A 26 2.46 7.24 7.76
N VAL A 27 1.39 7.75 7.16
CA VAL A 27 0.08 7.11 7.26
C VAL A 27 -0.02 6.05 6.16
N LEU A 28 -0.29 4.82 6.57
CA LEU A 28 -0.57 3.73 5.63
C LEU A 28 -2.06 3.75 5.28
N HIS A 29 -2.35 3.98 4.02
CA HIS A 29 -3.72 3.87 3.48
C HIS A 29 -3.97 2.44 3.04
N LEU A 30 -4.99 1.82 3.61
CA LEU A 30 -5.42 0.46 3.28
C LEU A 30 -6.71 0.51 2.47
N GLY A 31 -6.80 -0.37 1.48
CA GLY A 31 -8.05 -0.57 0.77
C GLY A 31 -8.38 0.49 -0.27
N LEU A 32 -7.38 1.07 -0.93
CA LEU A 32 -7.59 1.99 -2.03
C LEU A 32 -8.05 1.23 -3.28
N ASN A 33 -9.26 1.49 -3.73
CA ASN A 33 -9.85 0.79 -4.87
C ASN A 33 -9.44 1.44 -6.18
N ALA A 34 -9.02 0.63 -7.14
CA ALA A 34 -8.63 1.08 -8.46
C ALA A 34 -8.97 0.03 -9.52
N THR A 35 -8.93 0.45 -10.78
CA THR A 35 -9.04 -0.47 -11.92
C THR A 35 -7.79 -0.35 -12.79
N ILE A 36 -7.33 -1.47 -13.33
CA ILE A 36 -6.17 -1.49 -14.23
C ILE A 36 -6.62 -1.01 -15.61
N VAL A 37 -5.99 0.06 -16.11
CA VAL A 37 -6.31 0.64 -17.42
C VAL A 37 -5.25 0.35 -18.47
N GLU A 38 -4.03 0.04 -18.07
CA GLU A 38 -2.93 -0.30 -18.97
C GLU A 38 -1.86 -1.10 -18.20
N ILE A 39 -1.14 -1.97 -18.90
CA ILE A 39 -0.04 -2.74 -18.32
C ILE A 39 1.18 -2.61 -19.23
N ASP A 40 2.29 -2.16 -18.67
CA ASP A 40 3.60 -2.18 -19.32
C ASP A 40 4.41 -3.35 -18.74
N ALA A 41 4.31 -4.50 -19.39
CA ALA A 41 4.95 -5.73 -18.92
C ALA A 41 6.49 -5.66 -19.02
N SER A 42 7.03 -4.87 -19.93
CA SER A 42 8.48 -4.74 -20.10
C SER A 42 9.14 -4.05 -18.92
N ASN A 43 8.45 -3.11 -18.29
CA ASN A 43 8.96 -2.31 -17.18
C ASN A 43 8.28 -2.64 -15.85
N ASN A 44 7.40 -3.63 -15.81
CA ASN A 44 6.64 -4.01 -14.60
C ASN A 44 5.85 -2.85 -14.01
N ILE A 45 5.18 -2.07 -14.87
CA ILE A 45 4.37 -0.92 -14.47
C ILE A 45 2.90 -1.21 -14.74
N LEU A 46 2.07 -0.97 -13.74
CA LEU A 46 0.61 -0.93 -13.89
C LEU A 46 0.16 0.53 -13.98
N TYR A 47 -0.77 0.79 -14.88
CA TYR A 47 -1.51 2.05 -14.90
C TYR A 47 -2.91 1.79 -14.36
N VAL A 48 -3.28 2.52 -13.33
CA VAL A 48 -4.57 2.37 -12.66
C VAL A 48 -5.35 3.68 -12.67
N ALA A 49 -6.66 3.55 -12.59
CA ALA A 49 -7.59 4.67 -12.42
C ALA A 49 -8.41 4.45 -11.15
N ASP A 50 -8.91 5.54 -10.58
CA ASP A 50 -9.80 5.46 -9.41
C ASP A 50 -11.04 4.63 -9.73
N LEU A 51 -11.48 3.86 -8.74
CA LEU A 51 -12.70 3.06 -8.81
C LEU A 51 -13.63 3.48 -7.67
N GLY A 52 -14.89 3.72 -8.00
CA GLY A 52 -15.89 4.15 -7.04
C GLY A 52 -15.70 5.63 -6.66
N SER A 53 -15.74 5.92 -5.36
CA SER A 53 -15.61 7.28 -4.82
C SER A 53 -14.17 7.66 -4.48
N SER A 54 -13.19 6.84 -4.81
CA SER A 54 -11.78 7.13 -4.60
C SER A 54 -11.32 8.27 -5.51
N GLU A 55 -10.50 9.18 -4.99
CA GLU A 55 -9.92 10.30 -5.74
C GLU A 55 -8.39 10.37 -5.56
N VAL A 56 -7.75 9.22 -5.51
CA VAL A 56 -6.32 9.10 -5.21
C VAL A 56 -5.47 9.02 -6.47
N PHE A 57 -5.91 8.25 -7.46
CA PHE A 57 -5.12 7.91 -8.65
C PHE A 57 -5.51 8.71 -9.90
N GLY A 58 -6.67 9.34 -9.88
CA GLY A 58 -7.20 10.01 -11.08
C GLY A 58 -7.59 9.02 -12.18
N GLY A 59 -7.45 9.44 -13.44
CA GLY A 59 -7.80 8.61 -14.60
C GLY A 59 -6.70 7.69 -15.11
N ARG A 60 -5.45 7.95 -14.72
CA ARG A 60 -4.30 7.12 -15.10
C ARG A 60 -3.12 7.44 -14.20
N CYS A 61 -2.72 6.49 -13.42
CA CYS A 61 -1.59 6.62 -12.50
C CYS A 61 -0.67 5.41 -12.63
N ALA A 62 0.62 5.65 -12.83
CA ALA A 62 1.61 4.59 -12.95
C ALA A 62 2.02 4.07 -11.58
N ILE A 63 2.10 2.76 -11.43
CA ILE A 63 2.58 2.08 -10.24
C ILE A 63 3.74 1.18 -10.62
N ASP A 64 4.88 1.36 -9.96
CA ASP A 64 6.04 0.50 -10.13
C ASP A 64 5.84 -0.79 -9.32
N CYS A 65 5.78 -1.91 -10.00
CA CYS A 65 5.54 -3.22 -9.38
C CYS A 65 6.80 -4.06 -9.18
N LYS A 66 7.98 -3.53 -9.50
CA LYS A 66 9.23 -4.30 -9.42
C LYS A 66 9.47 -4.87 -8.01
N ASP A 67 9.39 -4.03 -7.00
CA ASP A 67 9.60 -4.48 -5.62
C ASP A 67 8.47 -5.38 -5.13
N LEU A 68 7.24 -5.14 -5.59
CA LEU A 68 6.09 -6.00 -5.26
C LEU A 68 6.27 -7.42 -5.80
N ILE A 69 6.86 -7.55 -6.97
CA ILE A 69 7.16 -8.86 -7.56
C ILE A 69 8.24 -9.58 -6.74
N GLU A 70 9.31 -8.88 -6.40
CA GLU A 70 10.39 -9.45 -5.59
C GLU A 70 9.93 -9.86 -4.19
N ASP A 71 9.10 -9.04 -3.56
CA ASP A 71 8.64 -9.23 -2.19
C ASP A 71 7.37 -10.09 -2.08
N GLU A 72 6.86 -10.59 -3.20
CA GLU A 72 5.66 -11.42 -3.28
C GLU A 72 4.42 -10.72 -2.68
N GLU A 73 4.27 -9.43 -2.98
CA GLU A 73 3.20 -8.56 -2.46
C GLU A 73 2.08 -8.31 -3.49
N ILE A 74 2.01 -9.11 -4.55
CA ILE A 74 0.85 -9.16 -5.44
C ILE A 74 0.05 -10.40 -5.04
N ILE A 75 -1.15 -10.18 -4.52
CA ILE A 75 -1.95 -11.24 -3.91
C ILE A 75 -3.34 -11.33 -4.52
N TYR A 76 -3.94 -12.48 -4.32
CA TYR A 76 -5.34 -12.75 -4.64
C TYR A 76 -6.02 -13.36 -3.42
N VAL A 77 -7.19 -12.87 -3.10
CA VAL A 77 -8.03 -13.44 -2.03
C VAL A 77 -9.32 -13.94 -2.65
N ASP A 78 -9.58 -15.21 -2.51
CA ASP A 78 -10.85 -15.82 -2.92
C ASP A 78 -11.92 -15.46 -1.90
N TYR A 79 -13.01 -14.81 -2.33
CA TYR A 79 -14.04 -14.35 -1.42
C TYR A 79 -14.95 -15.49 -0.92
N GLU A 80 -15.00 -16.61 -1.61
CA GLU A 80 -15.78 -17.77 -1.17
C GLU A 80 -15.03 -18.60 -0.12
N THR A 81 -13.77 -18.88 -0.39
CA THR A 81 -12.94 -19.74 0.49
C THR A 81 -12.15 -18.95 1.52
N HIS A 82 -11.97 -17.64 1.31
CA HIS A 82 -11.10 -16.77 2.09
C HIS A 82 -9.61 -17.16 2.03
N GLU A 83 -9.22 -17.93 1.03
CA GLU A 83 -7.83 -18.29 0.80
C GLU A 83 -7.07 -17.16 0.14
N LEU A 84 -5.88 -16.88 0.66
CA LEU A 84 -4.94 -15.91 0.10
C LEU A 84 -3.89 -16.65 -0.72
N SER A 85 -3.65 -16.18 -1.94
CA SER A 85 -2.60 -16.72 -2.82
C SER A 85 -1.69 -15.60 -3.27
N ILE A 86 -0.40 -15.89 -3.40
CA ILE A 86 0.53 -15.01 -4.09
C ILE A 86 0.38 -15.27 -5.57
N ILE A 87 0.17 -14.22 -6.36
CA ILE A 87 0.01 -14.32 -7.81
C ILE A 87 1.14 -13.60 -8.53
N GLN A 88 1.26 -13.86 -9.82
CA GLN A 88 2.28 -13.23 -10.65
C GLN A 88 1.75 -11.94 -11.27
N PHE A 89 2.65 -11.03 -11.58
CA PHE A 89 2.32 -9.82 -12.32
C PHE A 89 1.57 -10.13 -13.64
N SER A 90 1.98 -11.20 -14.32
CA SER A 90 1.35 -11.66 -15.56
C SER A 90 -0.08 -12.20 -15.40
N ASP A 91 -0.52 -12.44 -14.16
CA ASP A 91 -1.91 -12.84 -13.89
C ASP A 91 -2.88 -11.66 -13.92
N LEU A 92 -2.37 -10.43 -13.86
CA LEU A 92 -3.17 -9.21 -13.91
C LEU A 92 -3.49 -8.85 -15.36
N VAL A 93 -4.72 -8.40 -15.61
CA VAL A 93 -5.16 -7.96 -16.93
C VAL A 93 -5.85 -6.61 -16.86
N VAL A 94 -5.87 -5.90 -17.98
CA VAL A 94 -6.61 -4.63 -18.11
C VAL A 94 -8.09 -4.88 -17.83
N GLY A 95 -8.69 -4.01 -17.01
CA GLY A 95 -10.07 -4.13 -16.57
C GLY A 95 -10.23 -4.76 -15.18
N ASP A 96 -9.18 -5.36 -14.63
CA ASP A 96 -9.23 -5.90 -13.28
C ASP A 96 -9.43 -4.81 -12.24
N ALA A 97 -10.28 -5.09 -11.26
CA ALA A 97 -10.36 -4.31 -10.03
C ALA A 97 -9.26 -4.77 -9.08
N VAL A 98 -8.58 -3.81 -8.48
CA VAL A 98 -7.51 -4.06 -7.52
C VAL A 98 -7.70 -3.22 -6.28
N ILE A 99 -7.16 -3.70 -5.17
CA ILE A 99 -7.10 -2.99 -3.89
C ILE A 99 -5.63 -2.72 -3.61
N ILE A 100 -5.30 -1.46 -3.35
CA ILE A 100 -3.92 -1.01 -3.19
C ILE A 100 -3.72 -0.50 -1.78
N ASN A 101 -2.64 -0.94 -1.15
CA ASN A 101 -2.17 -0.43 0.13
C ASN A 101 -0.90 0.38 -0.10
N ALA A 102 -0.87 1.61 0.36
CA ALA A 102 0.25 2.51 0.12
C ALA A 102 0.41 3.54 1.24
N TYR A 103 1.65 3.94 1.49
CA TYR A 103 1.93 5.05 2.40
C TYR A 103 1.58 6.39 1.74
N GLU A 104 1.02 7.30 2.53
CA GLU A 104 0.60 8.63 2.07
C GLU A 104 1.74 9.41 1.40
N LYS A 105 2.95 9.32 1.93
CA LYS A 105 4.13 9.98 1.34
C LYS A 105 4.40 9.54 -0.10
N ASN A 106 4.06 8.29 -0.45
CA ASN A 106 4.26 7.74 -1.78
C ASN A 106 3.11 8.09 -2.74
N LEU A 107 1.98 8.54 -2.22
CA LEU A 107 0.82 8.95 -3.03
C LEU A 107 0.91 10.43 -3.47
N ASN A 108 1.65 11.25 -2.73
CA ASN A 108 1.77 12.69 -2.95
C ASN A 108 3.01 13.05 -3.77
N VAL A 109 3.30 12.29 -4.82
CA VAL A 109 4.44 12.57 -5.70
C VAL A 109 4.06 13.66 -6.69
N ALA A 110 4.84 14.76 -6.72
CA ALA A 110 4.54 15.96 -7.51
C ALA A 110 4.90 15.82 -9.01
N ASP A 111 5.51 14.71 -9.42
CA ASP A 111 5.89 14.44 -10.81
C ASP A 111 5.14 13.20 -11.34
N ASP A 112 5.28 12.95 -12.65
CA ASP A 112 4.67 11.78 -13.30
C ASP A 112 5.44 10.47 -13.08
N SER A 113 6.28 10.40 -12.05
CA SER A 113 7.03 9.20 -11.71
C SER A 113 6.08 8.09 -11.21
N PRO A 114 6.35 6.83 -11.54
CA PRO A 114 5.57 5.73 -11.01
C PRO A 114 5.58 5.70 -9.47
N LEU A 115 4.43 5.43 -8.88
CA LEU A 115 4.28 5.32 -7.44
C LEU A 115 4.83 3.99 -6.93
N ASN A 116 5.41 4.00 -5.74
CA ASN A 116 5.72 2.81 -4.99
C ASN A 116 4.61 2.54 -3.98
N VAL A 117 4.06 1.35 -4.02
CA VAL A 117 2.99 0.92 -3.10
C VAL A 117 3.44 -0.30 -2.32
N GLU A 118 2.75 -0.62 -1.23
CA GLU A 118 3.15 -1.72 -0.34
C GLU A 118 2.57 -3.06 -0.78
N GLN A 119 1.37 -3.07 -1.37
CA GLN A 119 0.69 -4.30 -1.77
C GLN A 119 -0.38 -4.01 -2.80
N ILE A 120 -0.56 -4.94 -3.73
CA ILE A 120 -1.69 -4.97 -4.66
C ILE A 120 -2.44 -6.27 -4.47
N GLN A 121 -3.74 -6.17 -4.22
CA GLN A 121 -4.64 -7.31 -4.16
C GLN A 121 -5.55 -7.31 -5.38
N LEU A 122 -5.56 -8.41 -6.13
CA LEU A 122 -6.54 -8.62 -7.19
C LEU A 122 -7.93 -8.81 -6.56
N ALA A 123 -8.84 -7.89 -6.82
CA ALA A 123 -10.21 -7.93 -6.29
C ALA A 123 -11.16 -8.66 -7.23
N THR A 124 -10.92 -8.63 -8.53
CA THR A 124 -11.73 -9.36 -9.51
C THR A 124 -11.64 -10.86 -9.23
N GLN A 125 -12.80 -11.51 -9.06
CA GLN A 125 -12.90 -12.94 -8.70
C GLN A 125 -12.94 -13.78 -9.98
N ARG A 126 -11.82 -13.94 -10.66
CA ARG A 126 -11.69 -14.69 -11.90
C ARG A 126 -10.67 -15.82 -11.88
N LEU A 127 -9.77 -15.81 -10.89
CA LEU A 127 -8.82 -16.89 -10.73
C LEU A 127 -9.49 -18.06 -10.01
N GLU A 128 -9.34 -19.24 -10.56
CA GLU A 128 -9.76 -20.43 -9.85
C GLU A 128 -8.77 -20.70 -8.72
N PRO A 129 -9.25 -21.15 -7.55
CA PRO A 129 -8.33 -21.58 -6.52
C PRO A 129 -7.42 -22.66 -7.09
N PRO A 130 -6.15 -22.70 -6.67
CA PRO A 130 -5.24 -23.71 -7.17
C PRO A 130 -5.87 -25.08 -6.95
N ASP A 131 -6.06 -25.79 -8.04
CA ASP A 131 -6.57 -27.15 -7.99
C ASP A 131 -5.66 -27.96 -7.06
N ASN A 132 -6.22 -28.38 -5.95
CA ASN A 132 -5.57 -29.38 -5.11
C ASN A 132 -5.65 -30.75 -5.80
N GLU A 133 -5.37 -30.79 -7.09
CA GLU A 133 -5.26 -32.04 -7.81
C GLU A 133 -3.95 -32.73 -7.43
N GLU A 134 -4.14 -33.79 -6.76
CA GLU A 134 -3.07 -34.75 -6.56
C GLU A 134 -2.56 -35.35 -7.90
#